data_e46c90ba719479930beec018d8070303
#
_entry.id   e46c90ba719479930beec018d8070303
#
_cell.length_a   1.000
_cell.length_b   1.000
_cell.length_c   1.000
_cell.angle_alpha   90.00
_cell.angle_beta   90.00
_cell.angle_gamma   90.00
#
_symmetry.space_group_name_H-M   'P 1'
#
loop_
_entity.id
_entity.type
_entity.pdbx_description
1 polymer ?
#
loop_
_entity_poly.entity_id
_entity_poly.type
_entity_poly.pdbx_seq_one_letter_code
_entity_poly.pdbx_strand_id
1 'polypeptide(L)'
;MKKTITEISSKDTKSKKVTTKSKLNVAAYCRVSTESDEQMNSLANQKEYFEKLIKSHEDWNFVDIYYDEGISGTSLKKRDGFNKMIADALAGKIDMIVVKSISRFSRNTVDALQTIRNLRNHDIRIFFEKESIDSNDIKSEFMLTIMSSLAQEESQSLSENVKWGKRKIAQKGFVQIPYSNVLGFQPKGKYGIEIDREQAKTVVLIYDMYLHGKTTGEIIKKLIED
;
A
#
# COMPACT_ATOMS: atom_id res chain seq x y z
N MET A 1 -8.06 22.75 -69.64
CA MET A 1 -7.71 22.65 -68.19
C MET A 1 -6.71 21.53 -68.02
N LYS A 2 -5.45 21.84 -67.70
CA LYS A 2 -4.39 20.86 -67.47
C LYS A 2 -4.45 20.45 -65.96
N LYS A 3 -4.62 19.16 -65.71
CA LYS A 3 -4.54 18.61 -64.31
C LYS A 3 -3.06 18.40 -63.98
N THR A 4 -2.58 19.09 -62.96
CA THR A 4 -1.24 18.89 -62.39
C THR A 4 -1.34 17.78 -61.34
N ILE A 5 -0.63 16.68 -61.54
CA ILE A 5 -0.50 15.60 -60.60
C ILE A 5 0.71 15.94 -59.71
N THR A 6 0.49 16.16 -58.44
CA THR A 6 1.57 16.37 -57.48
C THR A 6 1.91 14.99 -56.82
N GLU A 7 3.11 14.48 -57.12
CA GLU A 7 3.64 13.30 -56.45
C GLU A 7 3.92 13.63 -54.98
N ILE A 8 3.26 12.90 -54.05
CA ILE A 8 3.55 12.96 -52.65
C ILE A 8 4.65 11.92 -52.37
N SER A 9 5.87 12.41 -52.19
CA SER A 9 7.01 11.61 -51.72
C SER A 9 6.68 10.97 -50.37
N SER A 10 6.68 9.64 -50.29
CA SER A 10 6.57 8.90 -49.08
C SER A 10 7.81 9.17 -48.21
N LYS A 11 7.64 9.93 -47.14
CA LYS A 11 8.67 10.09 -46.10
C LYS A 11 9.00 8.73 -45.51
N ASP A 12 10.28 8.45 -45.47
CA ASP A 12 10.93 7.28 -44.91
C ASP A 12 10.27 6.82 -43.61
N THR A 13 9.56 5.72 -43.69
CA THR A 13 9.31 4.89 -42.50
C THR A 13 10.65 4.34 -42.07
N LYS A 14 11.24 4.96 -41.04
CA LYS A 14 12.37 4.39 -40.32
C LYS A 14 11.97 2.97 -39.93
N SER A 15 12.54 1.98 -40.60
CA SER A 15 12.44 0.59 -40.21
C SER A 15 12.85 0.47 -38.74
N LYS A 16 11.89 0.15 -37.88
CA LYS A 16 12.21 -0.29 -36.51
C LYS A 16 13.20 -1.45 -36.69
N LYS A 17 14.45 -1.22 -36.30
CA LYS A 17 15.42 -2.31 -36.11
C LYS A 17 14.70 -3.39 -35.35
N VAL A 18 14.64 -4.59 -35.93
CA VAL A 18 14.28 -5.80 -35.22
C VAL A 18 15.38 -5.99 -34.19
N THR A 19 15.21 -5.41 -33.02
CA THR A 19 16.01 -5.73 -31.85
C THR A 19 15.69 -7.18 -31.53
N THR A 20 16.70 -8.05 -31.63
CA THR A 20 16.71 -9.37 -31.01
C THR A 20 16.08 -9.21 -29.63
N LYS A 21 14.91 -9.85 -29.39
CA LYS A 21 14.20 -9.78 -28.10
C LYS A 21 15.17 -10.19 -27.01
N SER A 22 15.69 -9.24 -26.27
CA SER A 22 16.43 -9.54 -25.05
C SER A 22 15.45 -10.26 -24.12
N LYS A 23 15.90 -11.35 -23.50
CA LYS A 23 15.10 -12.09 -22.53
C LYS A 23 14.65 -11.14 -21.43
N LEU A 24 13.40 -11.31 -20.96
CA LEU A 24 12.89 -10.55 -19.84
C LEU A 24 13.55 -11.00 -18.53
N ASN A 25 14.05 -10.07 -17.75
CA ASN A 25 14.55 -10.32 -16.40
C ASN A 25 13.35 -10.52 -15.45
N VAL A 26 13.16 -11.75 -14.99
CA VAL A 26 11.97 -12.14 -14.24
C VAL A 26 12.34 -12.50 -12.81
N ALA A 27 11.65 -11.90 -11.86
CA ALA A 27 11.72 -12.24 -10.44
C ALA A 27 10.38 -12.80 -9.96
N ALA A 28 10.40 -13.59 -8.89
CA ALA A 28 9.19 -14.02 -8.22
C ALA A 28 9.04 -13.39 -6.83
N TYR A 29 7.80 -13.24 -6.37
CA TYR A 29 7.49 -12.82 -5.02
C TYR A 29 6.62 -13.83 -4.29
N CYS A 30 7.08 -14.24 -3.10
CA CYS A 30 6.41 -15.19 -2.23
C CYS A 30 6.02 -14.52 -0.89
N ARG A 31 4.84 -14.86 -0.36
CA ARG A 31 4.42 -14.48 0.98
C ARG A 31 3.90 -15.69 1.73
N VAL A 32 4.57 -16.04 2.83
CA VAL A 32 4.22 -17.17 3.69
C VAL A 32 3.83 -16.70 5.09
N SER A 33 3.02 -17.46 5.80
CA SER A 33 2.70 -17.24 7.22
C SER A 33 3.69 -18.02 8.10
N THR A 34 3.95 -17.58 9.33
CA THR A 34 5.02 -18.11 10.21
C THR A 34 4.54 -19.13 11.25
N GLU A 35 3.32 -19.67 11.14
CA GLU A 35 2.68 -20.38 12.26
C GLU A 35 3.02 -21.88 12.40
N SER A 36 3.79 -22.49 11.51
CA SER A 36 4.21 -23.91 11.66
C SER A 36 5.42 -24.31 10.83
N ASP A 37 6.15 -25.34 11.26
CA ASP A 37 7.27 -25.98 10.52
C ASP A 37 6.87 -26.47 9.13
N GLU A 38 5.60 -26.81 8.92
CA GLU A 38 5.05 -27.15 7.60
C GLU A 38 5.11 -25.99 6.61
N GLN A 39 5.22 -24.76 7.08
CA GLN A 39 5.26 -23.57 6.24
C GLN A 39 6.68 -23.19 5.82
N MET A 40 7.72 -23.57 6.55
CA MET A 40 9.10 -23.47 6.08
C MET A 40 9.32 -24.40 4.86
N ASN A 41 8.77 -25.62 4.92
CA ASN A 41 8.73 -26.51 3.76
C ASN A 41 7.91 -25.90 2.60
N SER A 42 6.83 -25.17 2.91
CA SER A 42 6.02 -24.48 1.91
C SER A 42 6.78 -23.34 1.21
N LEU A 43 7.64 -22.60 1.91
CA LEU A 43 8.46 -21.56 1.29
C LEU A 43 9.53 -22.15 0.36
N ALA A 44 10.21 -23.20 0.79
CA ALA A 44 11.18 -23.90 -0.05
C ALA A 44 10.54 -24.45 -1.33
N ASN A 45 9.38 -25.09 -1.19
CA ASN A 45 8.61 -25.62 -2.31
C ASN A 45 8.12 -24.50 -3.26
N GLN A 46 7.69 -23.35 -2.72
CA GLN A 46 7.30 -22.20 -3.56
C GLN A 46 8.48 -21.62 -4.32
N LYS A 47 9.66 -21.51 -3.67
CA LYS A 47 10.89 -21.04 -4.32
C LYS A 47 11.27 -21.97 -5.47
N GLU A 48 11.34 -23.27 -5.21
CA GLU A 48 11.66 -24.25 -6.23
C GLU A 48 10.65 -24.22 -7.40
N TYR A 49 9.38 -24.11 -7.08
CA TYR A 49 8.32 -24.02 -8.09
C TYR A 49 8.49 -22.79 -8.99
N PHE A 50 8.67 -21.58 -8.43
CA PHE A 50 8.81 -20.36 -9.23
C PHE A 50 10.13 -20.33 -10.01
N GLU A 51 11.20 -20.87 -9.43
CA GLU A 51 12.46 -21.01 -10.14
C GLU A 51 12.33 -21.92 -11.38
N LYS A 52 11.68 -23.08 -11.21
CA LYS A 52 11.38 -24.00 -12.32
C LYS A 52 10.45 -23.34 -13.34
N LEU A 53 9.39 -22.66 -12.88
CA LEU A 53 8.46 -21.97 -13.76
C LEU A 53 9.18 -20.91 -14.62
N ILE A 54 9.97 -20.05 -14.02
CA ILE A 54 10.69 -18.99 -14.75
C ILE A 54 11.71 -19.60 -15.72
N LYS A 55 12.47 -20.59 -15.29
CA LYS A 55 13.47 -21.26 -16.14
C LYS A 55 12.87 -22.10 -17.27
N SER A 56 11.61 -22.51 -17.17
CA SER A 56 10.93 -23.25 -18.24
C SER A 56 10.56 -22.37 -19.45
N HIS A 57 10.55 -21.04 -19.30
CA HIS A 57 10.26 -20.11 -20.37
C HIS A 57 11.54 -19.67 -21.07
N GLU A 58 11.65 -19.93 -22.36
CA GLU A 58 12.83 -19.61 -23.14
C GLU A 58 13.15 -18.10 -23.22
N ASP A 59 12.12 -17.27 -23.17
CA ASP A 59 12.20 -15.80 -23.26
C ASP A 59 12.45 -15.12 -21.90
N TRP A 60 12.57 -15.89 -20.80
CA TRP A 60 12.74 -15.35 -19.46
C TRP A 60 14.16 -15.62 -18.93
N ASN A 61 14.69 -14.64 -18.19
CA ASN A 61 15.93 -14.74 -17.44
C ASN A 61 15.61 -14.66 -15.96
N PHE A 62 15.95 -15.70 -15.20
CA PHE A 62 15.71 -15.74 -13.76
C PHE A 62 16.63 -14.75 -13.03
N VAL A 63 16.07 -13.85 -12.23
CA VAL A 63 16.80 -12.87 -11.42
C VAL A 63 16.92 -13.33 -9.99
N ASP A 64 15.81 -13.39 -9.25
CA ASP A 64 15.79 -13.73 -7.83
C ASP A 64 14.36 -14.08 -7.37
N ILE A 65 14.24 -14.63 -6.16
CA ILE A 65 12.96 -14.84 -5.48
C ILE A 65 12.95 -14.03 -4.20
N TYR A 66 12.11 -13.00 -4.19
CA TYR A 66 11.87 -12.17 -3.02
C TYR A 66 10.77 -12.76 -2.17
N TYR A 67 10.89 -12.66 -0.85
CA TYR A 67 9.88 -13.21 0.03
C TYR A 67 9.76 -12.43 1.34
N ASP A 68 8.58 -12.47 1.91
CA ASP A 68 8.30 -11.99 3.26
C ASP A 68 7.59 -13.07 4.06
N GLU A 69 8.00 -13.23 5.30
CA GLU A 69 7.33 -14.08 6.27
C GLU A 69 6.18 -13.27 6.89
N GLY A 70 4.94 -13.72 6.65
CA GLY A 70 3.75 -13.09 7.19
C GLY A 70 3.56 -13.44 8.65
N ILE A 71 3.62 -12.47 9.56
CA ILE A 71 3.19 -12.64 10.95
C ILE A 71 1.69 -12.40 11.04
N SER A 72 1.01 -13.18 11.92
CA SER A 72 -0.39 -13.02 12.24
C SER A 72 -0.75 -11.59 12.69
N GLY A 73 -1.81 -11.08 12.17
CA GLY A 73 -2.75 -10.05 12.59
C GLY A 73 -2.29 -8.70 13.15
N THR A 74 -1.19 -8.58 13.85
CA THR A 74 -0.90 -7.38 14.66
C THR A 74 0.49 -6.77 14.49
N SER A 75 1.39 -7.38 13.73
CA SER A 75 2.75 -6.86 13.57
C SER A 75 2.88 -6.02 12.28
N LEU A 76 3.20 -4.75 12.46
CA LEU A 76 3.68 -3.80 11.42
C LEU A 76 5.08 -4.18 10.91
N LYS A 77 5.42 -5.48 10.81
CA LYS A 77 6.70 -5.88 10.25
C LYS A 77 6.80 -5.36 8.81
N LYS A 78 7.86 -4.63 8.57
CA LYS A 78 8.25 -4.10 7.27
C LYS A 78 8.31 -5.26 6.28
N ARG A 79 7.69 -5.07 5.11
CA ARG A 79 7.79 -5.99 3.97
C ARG A 79 9.14 -5.77 3.28
N ASP A 80 10.22 -6.20 3.95
CA ASP A 80 11.57 -5.88 3.49
C ASP A 80 11.88 -6.56 2.15
N GLY A 81 11.42 -7.82 1.97
CA GLY A 81 11.54 -8.53 0.70
C GLY A 81 10.75 -7.86 -0.43
N PHE A 82 9.52 -7.46 -0.16
CA PHE A 82 8.70 -6.73 -1.14
C PHE A 82 9.31 -5.38 -1.51
N ASN A 83 9.73 -4.60 -0.51
CA ASN A 83 10.31 -3.29 -0.75
C ASN A 83 11.62 -3.39 -1.53
N LYS A 84 12.47 -4.38 -1.22
CA LYS A 84 13.67 -4.66 -1.99
C LYS A 84 13.36 -5.03 -3.43
N MET A 85 12.37 -5.89 -3.66
CA MET A 85 11.92 -6.25 -5.01
C MET A 85 11.47 -5.01 -5.81
N ILE A 86 10.66 -4.15 -5.21
CA ILE A 86 10.21 -2.91 -5.86
C ILE A 86 11.40 -2.00 -6.18
N ALA A 87 12.33 -1.83 -5.25
CA ALA A 87 13.54 -1.02 -5.48
C ALA A 87 14.41 -1.57 -6.63
N ASP A 88 14.62 -2.89 -6.66
CA ASP A 88 15.38 -3.54 -7.73
C ASP A 88 14.66 -3.46 -9.09
N ALA A 89 13.32 -3.55 -9.10
CA ALA A 89 12.51 -3.38 -10.29
C ALA A 89 12.62 -1.93 -10.83
N LEU A 90 12.44 -0.93 -9.98
CA LEU A 90 12.58 0.48 -10.36
C LEU A 90 14.03 0.85 -10.78
N ALA A 91 15.02 0.12 -10.29
CA ALA A 91 16.41 0.25 -10.74
C ALA A 91 16.71 -0.43 -12.10
N GLY A 92 15.69 -1.01 -12.77
CA GLY A 92 15.82 -1.65 -14.08
C GLY A 92 16.47 -3.04 -14.05
N LYS A 93 16.52 -3.71 -12.87
CA LYS A 93 17.06 -5.07 -12.77
C LYS A 93 16.00 -6.13 -13.07
N ILE A 94 14.72 -5.78 -13.01
CA ILE A 94 13.59 -6.69 -13.17
C ILE A 94 12.62 -6.07 -14.17
N ASP A 95 12.28 -6.82 -15.22
CA ASP A 95 11.33 -6.42 -16.24
C ASP A 95 9.92 -6.99 -15.93
N MET A 96 9.86 -8.12 -15.21
CA MET A 96 8.61 -8.77 -14.85
C MET A 96 8.68 -9.42 -13.47
N ILE A 97 7.59 -9.30 -12.72
CA ILE A 97 7.39 -9.93 -11.41
C ILE A 97 6.29 -11.00 -11.53
N VAL A 98 6.58 -12.23 -11.10
CA VAL A 98 5.61 -13.31 -11.03
C VAL A 98 5.15 -13.51 -9.59
N VAL A 99 3.84 -13.57 -9.38
CA VAL A 99 3.23 -13.73 -8.06
C VAL A 99 2.15 -14.81 -8.11
N LYS A 100 2.01 -15.59 -7.06
CA LYS A 100 1.00 -16.66 -6.99
C LYS A 100 -0.44 -16.15 -7.17
N SER A 101 -0.77 -15.01 -6.55
CA SER A 101 -2.10 -14.39 -6.59
C SER A 101 -2.04 -12.93 -6.13
N ILE A 102 -3.07 -12.16 -6.48
CA ILE A 102 -3.23 -10.77 -6.05
C ILE A 102 -3.23 -10.65 -4.52
N SER A 103 -3.88 -11.58 -3.81
CA SER A 103 -3.92 -11.58 -2.34
C SER A 103 -2.56 -11.84 -1.68
N ARG A 104 -1.61 -12.44 -2.40
CA ARG A 104 -0.22 -12.61 -1.95
C ARG A 104 0.63 -11.39 -2.25
N PHE A 105 0.30 -10.66 -3.30
CA PHE A 105 1.00 -9.43 -3.67
C PHE A 105 0.77 -8.30 -2.66
N SER A 106 -0.48 -8.08 -2.24
CA SER A 106 -0.79 -7.06 -1.24
C SER A 106 -1.87 -7.54 -0.25
N ARG A 107 -1.87 -6.95 0.96
CA ARG A 107 -2.88 -7.17 1.99
C ARG A 107 -4.10 -6.28 1.82
N ASN A 108 -3.91 -5.16 1.15
CA ASN A 108 -4.92 -4.14 0.90
C ASN A 108 -5.04 -3.93 -0.61
N THR A 109 -6.25 -3.90 -1.10
CA THR A 109 -6.55 -3.75 -2.52
C THR A 109 -6.09 -2.39 -3.05
N VAL A 110 -6.20 -1.32 -2.24
CA VAL A 110 -5.75 0.02 -2.61
C VAL A 110 -4.23 0.07 -2.83
N ASP A 111 -3.47 -0.51 -1.88
CA ASP A 111 -2.00 -0.57 -1.98
C ASP A 111 -1.56 -1.42 -3.17
N ALA A 112 -2.27 -2.55 -3.42
CA ALA A 112 -2.03 -3.37 -4.61
C ALA A 112 -2.14 -2.56 -5.89
N LEU A 113 -3.25 -1.84 -6.04
CA LEU A 113 -3.54 -1.04 -7.24
C LEU A 113 -2.53 0.09 -7.46
N GLN A 114 -2.17 0.80 -6.40
CA GLN A 114 -1.17 1.86 -6.48
C GLN A 114 0.19 1.31 -6.91
N THR A 115 0.59 0.18 -6.32
CA THR A 115 1.86 -0.46 -6.66
C THR A 115 1.87 -1.00 -8.09
N ILE A 116 0.78 -1.66 -8.53
CA ILE A 116 0.65 -2.17 -9.91
C ILE A 116 0.74 -1.01 -10.91
N ARG A 117 0.03 0.10 -10.67
CA ARG A 117 0.08 1.29 -11.54
C ARG A 117 1.48 1.92 -11.56
N ASN A 118 2.14 2.01 -10.41
CA ASN A 118 3.49 2.55 -10.33
C ASN A 118 4.48 1.69 -11.15
N LEU A 119 4.46 0.39 -11.00
CA LEU A 119 5.33 -0.53 -11.74
C LEU A 119 5.04 -0.47 -13.23
N ARG A 120 3.78 -0.44 -13.64
CA ARG A 120 3.37 -0.31 -15.04
C ARG A 120 3.83 1.00 -15.68
N ASN A 121 3.81 2.11 -14.94
CA ASN A 121 4.34 3.40 -15.42
C ASN A 121 5.86 3.37 -15.68
N HIS A 122 6.56 2.36 -15.14
CA HIS A 122 7.99 2.10 -15.38
C HIS A 122 8.23 0.90 -16.31
N ASP A 123 7.21 0.49 -17.08
CA ASP A 123 7.25 -0.66 -18.00
C ASP A 123 7.56 -2.01 -17.34
N ILE A 124 7.33 -2.12 -16.03
CA ILE A 124 7.51 -3.35 -15.26
C ILE A 124 6.20 -4.13 -15.24
N ARG A 125 6.23 -5.36 -15.74
CA ARG A 125 5.07 -6.25 -15.82
C ARG A 125 4.87 -7.02 -14.52
N ILE A 126 3.60 -7.36 -14.20
CA ILE A 126 3.27 -8.26 -13.10
C ILE A 126 2.35 -9.35 -13.64
N PHE A 127 2.72 -10.59 -13.41
CA PHE A 127 1.92 -11.76 -13.76
C PHE A 127 1.39 -12.44 -12.51
N PHE A 128 0.06 -12.51 -12.40
CA PHE A 128 -0.66 -13.21 -11.33
C PHE A 128 -1.05 -14.59 -11.84
N GLU A 129 -0.36 -15.62 -11.36
CA GLU A 129 -0.49 -16.98 -11.85
C GLU A 129 -1.90 -17.55 -11.67
N LYS A 130 -2.46 -17.47 -10.43
CA LYS A 130 -3.77 -18.03 -10.09
C LYS A 130 -4.91 -17.41 -10.91
N GLU A 131 -4.84 -16.10 -11.08
CA GLU A 131 -5.84 -15.34 -11.83
C GLU A 131 -5.57 -15.36 -13.35
N SER A 132 -4.38 -15.83 -13.78
CA SER A 132 -3.91 -15.78 -15.17
C SER A 132 -3.99 -14.38 -15.77
N ILE A 133 -3.58 -13.37 -15.00
CA ILE A 133 -3.64 -11.94 -15.38
C ILE A 133 -2.22 -11.39 -15.51
N ASP A 134 -1.94 -10.79 -16.66
CA ASP A 134 -0.76 -9.94 -16.90
C ASP A 134 -1.17 -8.48 -16.76
N SER A 135 -0.43 -7.70 -15.99
CA SER A 135 -0.73 -6.27 -15.74
C SER A 135 -0.75 -5.41 -17.02
N ASN A 136 -0.15 -5.85 -18.10
CA ASN A 136 -0.14 -5.16 -19.38
C ASN A 136 -1.32 -5.52 -20.30
N ASP A 137 -2.12 -6.52 -19.97
CA ASP A 137 -3.28 -6.90 -20.77
C ASP A 137 -4.45 -5.94 -20.58
N ILE A 138 -5.25 -5.76 -21.63
CA ILE A 138 -6.50 -4.96 -21.59
C ILE A 138 -7.46 -5.52 -20.53
N LYS A 139 -7.48 -6.83 -20.34
CA LYS A 139 -8.28 -7.48 -19.28
C LYS A 139 -7.86 -7.04 -17.88
N SER A 140 -6.60 -6.69 -17.68
CA SER A 140 -6.10 -6.21 -16.40
C SER A 140 -6.67 -4.84 -16.02
N GLU A 141 -6.86 -3.92 -16.98
CA GLU A 141 -7.49 -2.60 -16.73
C GLU A 141 -8.91 -2.75 -16.20
N PHE A 142 -9.69 -3.64 -16.80
CA PHE A 142 -11.05 -3.92 -16.33
C PHE A 142 -11.03 -4.52 -14.93
N MET A 143 -10.16 -5.50 -14.66
CA MET A 143 -9.99 -6.10 -13.34
C MET A 143 -9.50 -5.08 -12.31
N LEU A 144 -8.53 -4.25 -12.65
CA LEU A 144 -8.02 -3.17 -11.79
C LEU A 144 -9.12 -2.15 -11.48
N THR A 145 -9.99 -1.85 -12.41
CA THR A 145 -11.14 -0.95 -12.21
C THR A 145 -12.16 -1.55 -11.23
N ILE A 146 -12.52 -2.82 -11.41
CA ILE A 146 -13.41 -3.53 -10.47
C ILE A 146 -12.80 -3.58 -9.08
N MET A 147 -11.53 -3.97 -8.97
CA MET A 147 -10.84 -4.02 -7.68
C MET A 147 -10.74 -2.66 -7.01
N SER A 148 -10.53 -1.58 -7.78
CA SER A 148 -10.54 -0.20 -7.26
C SER A 148 -11.90 0.15 -6.66
N SER A 149 -12.99 -0.18 -7.36
CA SER A 149 -14.34 0.08 -6.88
C SER A 149 -14.67 -0.70 -5.61
N LEU A 150 -14.31 -1.99 -5.56
CA LEU A 150 -14.48 -2.82 -4.36
C LEU A 150 -13.66 -2.31 -3.18
N ALA A 151 -12.41 -1.88 -3.41
CA ALA A 151 -11.57 -1.33 -2.36
C ALA A 151 -12.12 0.00 -1.80
N GLN A 152 -12.69 0.82 -2.67
CA GLN A 152 -13.33 2.07 -2.26
C GLN A 152 -14.58 1.80 -1.42
N GLU A 153 -15.41 0.84 -1.82
CA GLU A 153 -16.61 0.42 -1.08
C GLU A 153 -16.25 -0.17 0.29
N GLU A 154 -15.23 -1.04 0.37
CA GLU A 154 -14.73 -1.61 1.63
C GLU A 154 -14.23 -0.51 2.58
N SER A 155 -13.47 0.45 2.08
CA SER A 155 -12.98 1.59 2.86
C SER A 155 -14.13 2.46 3.39
N GLN A 156 -15.15 2.72 2.57
CA GLN A 156 -16.33 3.46 2.97
C GLN A 156 -17.13 2.72 4.04
N SER A 157 -17.39 1.43 3.84
CA SER A 157 -18.08 0.56 4.79
C SER A 157 -17.38 0.52 6.15
N LEU A 158 -16.03 0.39 6.15
CA LEU A 158 -15.24 0.44 7.38
C LEU A 158 -15.39 1.77 8.10
N SER A 159 -15.32 2.89 7.38
CA SER A 159 -15.53 4.24 7.94
C SER A 159 -16.91 4.40 8.56
N GLU A 160 -17.95 3.92 7.89
CA GLU A 160 -19.32 3.95 8.39
C GLU A 160 -19.50 3.09 9.65
N ASN A 161 -18.93 1.90 9.68
CA ASN A 161 -18.95 1.02 10.83
C ASN A 161 -18.25 1.64 12.05
N VAL A 162 -17.12 2.31 11.86
CA VAL A 162 -16.42 3.05 12.93
C VAL A 162 -17.27 4.21 13.43
N LYS A 163 -17.88 5.00 12.52
CA LYS A 163 -18.79 6.09 12.89
C LYS A 163 -20.00 5.58 13.64
N TRP A 164 -20.60 4.49 13.18
CA TRP A 164 -21.74 3.87 13.85
C TRP A 164 -21.35 3.36 15.26
N GLY A 165 -20.23 2.68 15.40
CA GLY A 165 -19.71 2.23 16.69
C GLY A 165 -19.51 3.38 17.68
N LYS A 166 -18.89 4.49 17.23
CA LYS A 166 -18.72 5.71 18.04
C LYS A 166 -20.07 6.33 18.44
N ARG A 167 -21.02 6.42 17.53
CA ARG A 167 -22.38 6.92 17.82
C ARG A 167 -23.10 6.06 18.85
N LYS A 168 -23.00 4.72 18.75
CA LYS A 168 -23.59 3.79 19.71
C LYS A 168 -23.02 3.94 21.13
N ILE A 169 -21.71 4.15 21.22
CA ILE A 169 -21.04 4.40 22.50
C ILE A 169 -21.50 5.75 23.09
N ALA A 170 -21.55 6.80 22.27
CA ALA A 170 -22.01 8.12 22.69
C ALA A 170 -23.49 8.12 23.12
N GLN A 171 -24.37 7.38 22.41
CA GLN A 171 -25.78 7.20 22.81
C GLN A 171 -25.96 6.54 24.18
N LYS A 172 -25.01 5.73 24.62
CA LYS A 172 -24.98 5.14 25.96
C LYS A 172 -24.40 6.08 27.03
N GLY A 173 -24.11 7.34 26.67
CA GLY A 173 -23.54 8.33 27.57
C GLY A 173 -22.04 8.21 27.78
N PHE A 174 -21.35 7.39 27.00
CA PHE A 174 -19.91 7.20 27.11
C PHE A 174 -19.17 8.06 26.08
N VAL A 175 -18.11 8.71 26.50
CA VAL A 175 -17.27 9.55 25.63
C VAL A 175 -15.90 8.89 25.46
N GLN A 176 -15.47 8.72 24.21
CA GLN A 176 -14.12 8.29 23.90
C GLN A 176 -13.25 9.51 23.64
N ILE A 177 -12.37 9.83 24.58
CA ILE A 177 -11.40 10.92 24.47
C ILE A 177 -9.99 10.30 24.32
N PRO A 178 -9.18 10.76 23.37
CA PRO A 178 -7.76 10.40 23.32
C PRO A 178 -7.02 11.16 24.42
N TYR A 179 -6.98 10.62 25.63
CA TYR A 179 -6.40 11.25 26.82
C TYR A 179 -4.95 11.72 26.64
N SER A 180 -4.20 11.08 25.75
CA SER A 180 -2.85 11.56 25.38
C SER A 180 -2.83 12.94 24.74
N ASN A 181 -3.95 13.41 24.20
CA ASN A 181 -4.06 14.66 23.45
C ASN A 181 -5.01 15.69 24.10
N VAL A 182 -5.58 15.34 25.26
CA VAL A 182 -6.53 16.21 25.96
C VAL A 182 -6.13 16.38 27.41
N LEU A 183 -5.69 17.57 27.75
CA LEU A 183 -5.27 17.92 29.10
C LEU A 183 -6.50 18.11 30.02
N GLY A 184 -6.37 17.77 31.31
CA GLY A 184 -7.40 18.01 32.33
C GLY A 184 -8.35 16.83 32.58
N PHE A 185 -8.21 15.76 31.82
CA PHE A 185 -9.04 14.56 31.96
C PHE A 185 -8.22 13.28 32.03
N GLN A 186 -8.71 12.33 32.85
CA GLN A 186 -8.14 10.99 32.95
C GLN A 186 -9.23 9.92 32.75
N PRO A 187 -8.85 8.68 32.33
CA PRO A 187 -9.82 7.61 32.14
C PRO A 187 -10.42 7.14 33.47
N LYS A 188 -11.74 6.91 33.47
CA LYS A 188 -12.45 6.27 34.57
C LYS A 188 -13.11 4.98 34.06
N GLY A 189 -12.49 3.85 34.41
CA GLY A 189 -12.92 2.55 33.88
C GLY A 189 -12.80 2.46 32.37
N LYS A 190 -13.64 1.61 31.72
CA LYS A 190 -13.53 1.29 30.32
C LYS A 190 -13.95 2.43 29.36
N TYR A 191 -14.93 3.27 29.77
CA TYR A 191 -15.52 4.29 28.89
C TYR A 191 -15.87 5.60 29.62
N GLY A 192 -15.53 5.70 30.92
CA GLY A 192 -15.78 6.91 31.69
C GLY A 192 -14.62 7.88 31.63
N ILE A 193 -14.92 9.12 32.00
CA ILE A 193 -13.92 10.18 32.19
C ILE A 193 -14.06 10.77 33.58
N GLU A 194 -12.98 11.23 34.16
CA GLU A 194 -13.00 12.08 35.34
C GLU A 194 -11.97 13.19 35.19
N ILE A 195 -12.12 14.23 35.99
CA ILE A 195 -11.22 15.39 35.96
C ILE A 195 -9.92 15.01 36.65
N ASP A 196 -8.80 15.17 35.95
CA ASP A 196 -7.47 15.17 36.56
C ASP A 196 -7.29 16.55 37.24
N ARG A 197 -7.27 16.54 38.56
CA ARG A 197 -7.26 17.79 39.34
C ARG A 197 -5.99 18.61 39.17
N GLU A 198 -4.86 18.00 38.92
CA GLU A 198 -3.61 18.73 38.70
C GLU A 198 -3.58 19.32 37.29
N GLN A 199 -3.91 18.54 36.29
CA GLN A 199 -3.98 19.06 34.92
C GLN A 199 -5.08 20.09 34.74
N ALA A 200 -6.19 19.95 35.47
CA ALA A 200 -7.30 20.92 35.41
C ALA A 200 -6.89 22.31 35.88
N LYS A 201 -5.97 22.43 36.85
CA LYS A 201 -5.42 23.73 37.27
C LYS A 201 -4.74 24.45 36.10
N THR A 202 -3.94 23.72 35.36
CA THR A 202 -3.26 24.26 34.16
C THR A 202 -4.26 24.69 33.09
N VAL A 203 -5.28 23.88 32.86
CA VAL A 203 -6.34 24.22 31.89
C VAL A 203 -7.09 25.49 32.31
N VAL A 204 -7.47 25.60 33.57
CA VAL A 204 -8.12 26.81 34.12
C VAL A 204 -7.22 28.04 33.98
N LEU A 205 -5.92 27.90 34.30
CA LEU A 205 -4.95 28.98 34.15
C LEU A 205 -4.87 29.46 32.70
N ILE A 206 -4.79 28.55 31.74
CA ILE A 206 -4.72 28.87 30.31
C ILE A 206 -5.97 29.69 29.89
N TYR A 207 -7.18 29.21 30.27
CA TYR A 207 -8.42 29.91 29.95
C TYR A 207 -8.52 31.28 30.63
N ASP A 208 -8.12 31.38 31.88
CA ASP A 208 -8.13 32.63 32.62
C ASP A 208 -7.21 33.67 31.95
N MET A 209 -5.98 33.28 31.62
CA MET A 209 -5.04 34.16 30.92
C MET A 209 -5.59 34.57 29.54
N TYR A 210 -6.19 33.65 28.80
CA TYR A 210 -6.77 33.96 27.50
C TYR A 210 -7.94 34.96 27.60
N LEU A 211 -8.83 34.76 28.57
CA LEU A 211 -9.95 35.67 28.82
C LEU A 211 -9.51 37.08 29.26
N HIS A 212 -8.35 37.16 29.91
CA HIS A 212 -7.73 38.45 30.28
C HIS A 212 -6.88 39.05 29.15
N GLY A 213 -7.01 38.54 27.90
CA GLY A 213 -6.42 39.13 26.71
C GLY A 213 -4.93 38.80 26.50
N LYS A 214 -4.40 37.77 27.18
CA LYS A 214 -3.05 37.30 26.94
C LYS A 214 -2.95 36.57 25.61
N THR A 215 -1.85 36.77 24.91
CA THR A 215 -1.54 36.05 23.68
C THR A 215 -1.09 34.61 23.98
N THR A 216 -1.22 33.73 23.01
CA THR A 216 -0.75 32.33 23.12
C THR A 216 0.75 32.25 23.46
N GLY A 217 1.58 33.19 22.95
CA GLY A 217 2.99 33.27 23.27
C GLY A 217 3.28 33.62 24.74
N GLU A 218 2.51 34.54 25.34
CA GLU A 218 2.60 34.88 26.76
C GLU A 218 2.16 33.74 27.65
N ILE A 219 1.08 33.01 27.25
CA ILE A 219 0.61 31.85 27.98
C ILE A 219 1.64 30.73 27.97
N ILE A 220 2.28 30.46 26.83
CA ILE A 220 3.34 29.45 26.72
C ILE A 220 4.53 29.80 27.61
N LYS A 221 4.98 31.08 27.59
CA LYS A 221 6.08 31.54 28.46
C LYS A 221 5.76 31.25 29.93
N LYS A 222 4.57 31.64 30.37
CA LYS A 222 4.14 31.41 31.77
C LYS A 222 4.14 29.95 32.16
N LEU A 223 3.66 29.06 31.27
CA LEU A 223 3.63 27.62 31.51
C LEU A 223 5.00 26.92 31.53
N ILE A 224 6.02 27.57 30.97
CA ILE A 224 7.41 27.03 31.00
C ILE A 224 8.13 27.52 32.28
N GLU A 225 7.75 28.68 32.83
CA GLU A 225 8.35 29.26 34.02
C GLU A 225 7.81 28.65 35.34
N ASP A 226 6.58 28.07 35.32
CA ASP A 226 5.93 27.40 36.44
C ASP A 226 6.22 25.88 36.43
#